data_81cb53f5030e368abd7fe6beddd9437b
#
_entry.id   81cb53f5030e368abd7fe6beddd9437b
#
_cell.length_a   1.000
_cell.length_b   1.000
_cell.length_c   1.000
_cell.angle_alpha   90.00
_cell.angle_beta   90.00
_cell.angle_gamma   90.00
#
_symmetry.space_group_name_H-M   'P 1'
#
loop_
_entity.id
_entity.type
_entity.pdbx_description
1 polymer ?
#
loop_
_entity_poly.entity_id
_entity_poly.type
_entity_poly.pdbx_seq_one_letter_code
_entity_poly.pdbx_strand_id
1 'polypeptide(L)'
;NMASNRIGRINEEIQRELADQLRRLKDPRVSQVGMVSITRVDTTSDLRYARVYISVLDKDQEKDVLKGLKSAGGFLRRELGRALQLRYTPELQFIADDSIQHGAHILEILRQVERQDEARDDPDAGETEE
;
A
#
# COMPACT_ATOMS: atom_id res chain seq x y z
N ASN A 1 -18.38 6.49 15.19
CA ASN A 1 -18.47 5.35 16.09
C ASN A 1 -17.12 5.14 16.76
N MET A 2 -17.15 4.90 18.05
CA MET A 2 -15.91 4.81 18.84
C MET A 2 -15.01 3.65 18.38
N ALA A 3 -15.61 2.54 17.98
CA ALA A 3 -14.82 1.40 17.49
C ALA A 3 -14.08 1.76 16.20
N SER A 4 -14.74 2.47 15.28
CA SER A 4 -14.09 2.90 14.03
C SER A 4 -12.96 3.87 14.31
N ASN A 5 -13.15 4.83 15.22
CA ASN A 5 -12.10 5.77 15.57
C ASN A 5 -10.91 5.07 16.21
N ARG A 6 -11.19 4.09 17.05
CA ARG A 6 -10.15 3.32 17.70
C ARG A 6 -9.32 2.53 16.69
N ILE A 7 -9.98 1.87 15.74
CA ILE A 7 -9.28 1.11 14.71
C ILE A 7 -8.48 2.04 13.81
N GLY A 8 -9.04 3.19 13.45
CA GLY A 8 -8.32 4.17 12.66
C GLY A 8 -7.04 4.64 13.33
N ARG A 9 -7.12 4.88 14.65
CA ARG A 9 -5.92 5.28 15.41
C ARG A 9 -4.89 4.17 15.43
N ILE A 10 -5.33 2.93 15.64
CA ILE A 10 -4.43 1.78 15.64
C ILE A 10 -3.76 1.65 14.27
N ASN A 11 -4.52 1.80 13.19
CA ASN A 11 -3.96 1.73 11.84
C ASN A 11 -2.86 2.77 11.63
N GLU A 12 -3.09 3.99 12.10
CA GLU A 12 -2.09 5.05 11.97
C GLU A 12 -0.83 4.75 12.78
N GLU A 13 -1.00 4.26 14.00
CA GLU A 13 0.13 3.91 14.85
C GLU A 13 0.94 2.77 14.25
N ILE A 14 0.26 1.74 13.74
CA ILE A 14 0.92 0.61 13.11
C ILE A 14 1.69 1.10 11.88
N GLN A 15 1.07 1.92 11.06
CA GLN A 15 1.71 2.42 9.86
C GLN A 15 2.98 3.18 10.19
N ARG A 16 2.93 4.06 11.17
CA ARG A 16 4.07 4.88 11.56
C ARG A 16 5.21 4.02 12.10
N GLU A 17 4.87 3.08 12.99
CA GLU A 17 5.89 2.24 13.59
C GLU A 17 6.51 1.29 12.58
N LEU A 18 5.71 0.68 11.73
CA LEU A 18 6.23 -0.20 10.69
C LEU A 18 7.11 0.54 9.70
N ALA A 19 6.73 1.76 9.32
CA ALA A 19 7.56 2.55 8.43
C ALA A 19 8.94 2.79 9.03
N ASP A 20 8.99 3.04 10.34
CA ASP A 20 10.26 3.21 11.04
C ASP A 20 11.05 1.90 11.08
N GLN A 21 10.37 0.79 11.36
CA GLN A 21 11.02 -0.51 11.41
C GLN A 21 11.59 -0.92 10.05
N LEU A 22 10.88 -0.62 8.97
CA LEU A 22 11.37 -0.95 7.63
C LEU A 22 12.66 -0.21 7.30
N ARG A 23 12.80 1.03 7.78
CA ARG A 23 14.04 1.77 7.56
C ARG A 23 15.21 1.14 8.29
N ARG A 24 14.95 0.44 9.40
CA ARG A 24 15.99 -0.22 10.19
C ARG A 24 16.20 -1.68 9.81
N LEU A 25 15.36 -2.22 8.93
CA LEU A 25 15.42 -3.62 8.56
C LEU A 25 16.63 -3.88 7.67
N LYS A 26 17.36 -4.93 7.98
CA LYS A 26 18.60 -5.24 7.27
C LYS A 26 18.48 -6.37 6.26
N ASP A 27 17.26 -6.76 5.91
CA ASP A 27 17.05 -7.78 4.88
C ASP A 27 17.36 -7.16 3.51
N PRO A 28 18.30 -7.74 2.74
CA PRO A 28 18.70 -7.15 1.45
C PRO A 28 17.53 -7.04 0.47
N ARG A 29 16.53 -7.92 0.57
CA ARG A 29 15.37 -7.86 -0.34
C ARG A 29 14.53 -6.64 -0.10
N VAL A 30 14.67 -6.00 1.06
CA VAL A 30 13.91 -4.81 1.40
C VAL A 30 14.80 -3.58 1.38
N SER A 31 15.99 -3.66 2.01
CA SER A 31 16.82 -2.49 2.23
C SER A 31 17.57 -2.03 0.98
N GLN A 32 17.77 -2.91 -0.01
CA GLN A 32 18.49 -2.55 -1.22
C GLN A 32 17.59 -2.11 -2.36
N VAL A 33 16.28 -2.13 -2.13
CA VAL A 33 15.31 -1.69 -3.12
C VAL A 33 14.98 -0.24 -2.83
N GLY A 34 15.29 0.66 -3.69
CA GLY A 34 15.08 2.08 -3.54
C GLY A 34 13.94 2.46 -2.59
N MET A 35 12.83 2.91 -3.11
CA MET A 35 11.75 3.36 -2.23
C MET A 35 10.70 2.27 -2.01
N VAL A 36 10.53 1.91 -0.74
CA VAL A 36 9.44 1.06 -0.28
C VAL A 36 8.64 1.89 0.71
N SER A 37 7.34 1.99 0.49
CA SER A 37 6.50 2.75 1.41
C SER A 37 5.24 1.98 1.75
N ILE A 38 4.75 2.23 2.96
CA ILE A 38 3.48 1.70 3.43
C ILE A 38 2.43 2.73 3.05
N THR A 39 1.48 2.35 2.20
CA THR A 39 0.47 3.28 1.74
C THR A 39 -0.78 3.26 2.62
N ARG A 40 -1.05 2.13 3.25
CA ARG A 40 -2.24 2.00 4.08
C ARG A 40 -2.09 0.79 4.99
N VAL A 41 -2.73 0.87 6.16
CA VAL A 41 -2.88 -0.26 7.07
C VAL A 41 -4.35 -0.38 7.41
N ASP A 42 -4.90 -1.58 7.23
CA ASP A 42 -6.28 -1.89 7.60
C ASP A 42 -6.28 -3.03 8.59
N THR A 43 -6.67 -2.76 9.82
CA THR A 43 -6.77 -3.77 10.86
C THR A 43 -8.21 -4.27 10.92
N THR A 44 -8.38 -5.59 11.04
CA THR A 44 -9.70 -6.18 11.15
C THR A 44 -10.36 -5.77 12.47
N SER A 45 -11.68 -5.81 12.51
CA SER A 45 -12.43 -5.35 13.68
C SER A 45 -12.14 -6.17 14.93
N ASP A 46 -11.74 -7.44 14.77
CA ASP A 46 -11.36 -8.29 15.89
C ASP A 46 -9.88 -8.14 16.26
N LEU A 47 -9.15 -7.27 15.58
CA LEU A 47 -7.74 -6.98 15.81
C LEU A 47 -6.81 -8.17 15.58
N ARG A 48 -7.26 -9.19 14.86
CA ARG A 48 -6.45 -10.36 14.58
C ARG A 48 -5.47 -10.17 13.45
N TYR A 49 -5.85 -9.39 12.45
CA TYR A 49 -5.05 -9.21 11.25
C TYR A 49 -4.91 -7.74 10.91
N ALA A 50 -3.74 -7.37 10.45
CA ALA A 50 -3.50 -6.04 9.91
C ALA A 50 -3.00 -6.21 8.48
N ARG A 51 -3.76 -5.68 7.53
CA ARG A 51 -3.36 -5.69 6.12
C ARG A 51 -2.49 -4.46 5.88
N VAL A 52 -1.26 -4.72 5.51
CA VAL A 52 -0.26 -3.67 5.31
C VAL A 52 -0.02 -3.55 3.81
N TYR A 53 -0.43 -2.44 3.24
CA TYR A 53 -0.32 -2.20 1.80
C TYR A 53 1.01 -1.55 1.51
N ILE A 54 1.77 -2.16 0.62
CA ILE A 54 3.14 -1.78 0.32
C ILE A 54 3.24 -1.30 -1.12
N SER A 55 3.86 -0.16 -1.32
CA SER A 55 4.18 0.34 -2.65
C SER A 55 5.69 0.28 -2.84
N VAL A 56 6.12 -0.32 -3.94
CA VAL A 56 7.53 -0.43 -4.31
C VAL A 56 7.72 0.35 -5.60
N LEU A 57 8.67 1.27 -5.59
CA LEU A 57 8.90 2.12 -6.76
C LEU A 57 9.30 1.29 -7.98
N ASP A 58 10.20 0.34 -7.79
CA ASP A 58 10.62 -0.56 -8.86
C ASP A 58 9.76 -1.81 -8.82
N LYS A 59 8.84 -1.92 -9.76
CA LYS A 59 7.88 -3.03 -9.79
C LYS A 59 8.55 -4.38 -9.99
N ASP A 60 9.71 -4.40 -10.62
CA ASP A 60 10.44 -5.65 -10.81
C ASP A 60 10.94 -6.21 -9.49
N GLN A 61 11.08 -5.36 -8.47
CA GLN A 61 11.53 -5.78 -7.15
C GLN A 61 10.39 -6.09 -6.19
N GLU A 62 9.16 -5.85 -6.60
CA GLU A 62 8.01 -5.96 -5.70
C GLU A 62 7.86 -7.35 -5.09
N LYS A 63 8.02 -8.39 -5.90
CA LYS A 63 7.91 -9.76 -5.41
C LYS A 63 8.96 -10.07 -4.34
N ASP A 64 10.19 -9.65 -4.58
CA ASP A 64 11.27 -9.91 -3.64
C ASP A 64 11.07 -9.14 -2.35
N VAL A 65 10.60 -7.90 -2.45
CA VAL A 65 10.29 -7.09 -1.27
C VAL A 65 9.21 -7.78 -0.44
N LEU A 66 8.13 -8.22 -1.09
CA LEU A 66 7.05 -8.88 -0.37
C LEU A 66 7.53 -10.18 0.30
N LYS A 67 8.37 -10.95 -0.38
CA LYS A 67 8.96 -12.14 0.22
C LYS A 67 9.78 -11.81 1.46
N GLY A 68 10.60 -10.76 1.36
CA GLY A 68 11.41 -10.31 2.49
C GLY A 68 10.55 -9.88 3.67
N LEU A 69 9.49 -9.13 3.40
CA LEU A 69 8.58 -8.68 4.46
C LEU A 69 7.86 -9.86 5.10
N LYS A 70 7.42 -10.82 4.31
CA LYS A 70 6.77 -12.01 4.86
C LYS A 70 7.72 -12.81 5.71
N SER A 71 8.97 -12.94 5.28
CA SER A 71 10.00 -13.63 6.07
C SER A 71 10.25 -12.91 7.39
N ALA A 72 10.23 -11.58 7.38
CA ALA A 72 10.48 -10.77 8.56
C ALA A 72 9.20 -10.56 9.39
N GLY A 73 8.07 -11.09 8.95
CA GLY A 73 6.77 -10.81 9.56
C GLY A 73 6.70 -11.06 11.05
N GLY A 74 7.24 -12.20 11.50
CA GLY A 74 7.24 -12.51 12.92
C GLY A 74 8.05 -11.53 13.76
N PHE A 75 9.22 -11.16 13.24
CA PHE A 75 10.07 -10.16 13.90
C PHE A 75 9.38 -8.80 13.94
N LEU A 76 8.84 -8.37 12.82
CA LEU A 76 8.15 -7.08 12.73
C LEU A 76 6.95 -7.04 13.67
N ARG A 77 6.21 -8.14 13.73
CA ARG A 77 5.06 -8.24 14.62
C ARG A 77 5.46 -8.10 16.08
N ARG A 78 6.53 -8.81 16.49
CA ARG A 78 7.00 -8.72 17.86
C ARG A 78 7.47 -7.32 18.23
N GLU A 79 8.21 -6.68 17.33
CA GLU A 79 8.69 -5.33 17.58
C GLU A 79 7.53 -4.34 17.61
N LEU A 80 6.54 -4.54 16.77
CA LEU A 80 5.34 -3.71 16.77
C LEU A 80 4.60 -3.81 18.12
N GLY A 81 4.41 -5.04 18.60
CA GLY A 81 3.73 -5.23 19.87
C GLY A 81 4.48 -4.60 21.03
N ARG A 82 5.81 -4.68 20.99
CA ARG A 82 6.64 -4.08 22.02
C ARG A 82 6.57 -2.55 21.97
N ALA A 83 6.67 -1.99 20.76
CA ALA A 83 6.72 -0.54 20.59
C ALA A 83 5.38 0.11 20.94
N LEU A 84 4.27 -0.49 20.57
CA LEU A 84 2.95 0.07 20.78
C LEU A 84 2.28 -0.45 22.05
N GLN A 85 2.90 -1.41 22.73
CA GLN A 85 2.37 -2.01 23.94
C GLN A 85 0.95 -2.51 23.77
N LEU A 86 0.73 -3.20 22.64
CA LEU A 86 -0.59 -3.73 22.32
C LEU A 86 -0.84 -4.99 23.12
N ARG A 87 -2.07 -5.12 23.62
CA ARG A 87 -2.49 -6.33 24.34
C ARG A 87 -2.48 -7.53 23.40
N TYR A 88 -2.97 -7.32 22.18
CA TYR A 88 -2.90 -8.30 21.11
C TYR A 88 -2.26 -7.63 19.92
N THR A 89 -1.24 -8.25 19.38
CA THR A 89 -0.60 -7.71 18.18
C THR A 89 -1.16 -8.43 16.97
N PRO A 90 -1.76 -7.71 16.02
CA PRO A 90 -2.32 -8.36 14.84
C PRO A 90 -1.25 -9.07 14.03
N GLU A 91 -1.64 -10.13 13.35
CA GLU A 91 -0.77 -10.76 12.38
C GLU A 91 -0.69 -9.84 11.15
N LEU A 92 0.53 -9.63 10.68
CA LEU A 92 0.77 -8.72 9.57
C LEU A 92 0.62 -9.46 8.24
N GLN A 93 -0.20 -8.91 7.35
CA GLN A 93 -0.38 -9.41 6.00
C GLN A 93 0.09 -8.34 5.03
N PHE A 94 1.17 -8.63 4.31
CA PHE A 94 1.76 -7.65 3.39
C PHE A 94 1.16 -7.85 2.01
N ILE A 95 0.63 -6.77 1.44
CA ILE A 95 -0.11 -6.79 0.20
C ILE A 95 0.45 -5.71 -0.71
N ALA A 96 0.71 -6.06 -1.96
CA ALA A 96 1.16 -5.08 -2.93
C ALA A 96 0.03 -4.09 -3.21
N ASP A 97 0.34 -2.80 -3.07
CA ASP A 97 -0.64 -1.76 -3.36
C ASP A 97 -0.34 -1.20 -4.74
N ASP A 98 -1.21 -1.52 -5.69
CA ASP A 98 -1.09 -1.03 -7.05
C ASP A 98 -2.06 0.11 -7.33
N SER A 99 -2.59 0.75 -6.29
CA SER A 99 -3.56 1.82 -6.45
C SER A 99 -3.03 2.97 -7.30
N ILE A 100 -1.73 3.27 -7.20
CA ILE A 100 -1.14 4.33 -8.02
C ILE A 100 -1.20 3.95 -9.49
N GLN A 101 -0.84 2.71 -9.84
CA GLN A 101 -0.94 2.24 -11.21
C GLN A 101 -2.39 2.18 -11.67
N HIS A 102 -3.26 1.72 -10.79
CA HIS A 102 -4.69 1.66 -11.09
C HIS A 102 -5.23 3.06 -11.33
N GLY A 103 -4.86 4.02 -10.49
CA GLY A 103 -5.25 5.42 -10.67
C GLY A 103 -4.75 6.00 -11.99
N ALA A 104 -3.51 5.71 -12.34
CA ALA A 104 -2.95 6.17 -13.61
C ALA A 104 -3.70 5.56 -14.79
N HIS A 105 -4.08 4.30 -14.69
CA HIS A 105 -4.83 3.63 -15.72
C HIS A 105 -6.22 4.26 -15.89
N ILE A 106 -6.88 4.56 -14.78
CA ILE A 106 -8.18 5.21 -14.80
C ILE A 106 -8.07 6.61 -15.42
N LEU A 107 -7.03 7.36 -15.06
CA LEU A 107 -6.81 8.68 -15.65
C LEU A 107 -6.59 8.60 -17.15
N GLU A 108 -5.88 7.57 -17.60
CA GLU A 108 -5.68 7.39 -19.03
C GLU A 108 -7.00 7.11 -19.74
N ILE A 109 -7.84 6.27 -19.14
CA ILE A 109 -9.17 5.99 -19.68
C ILE A 109 -9.99 7.27 -19.76
N LEU A 110 -9.95 8.09 -18.72
CA LEU A 110 -10.68 9.36 -18.70
C LEU A 110 -10.18 10.31 -19.78
N ARG A 111 -8.88 10.37 -20.00
CA ARG A 111 -8.32 11.19 -21.07
C ARG A 111 -8.80 10.73 -22.45
N GLN A 112 -8.88 9.42 -22.63
CA GLN A 112 -9.38 8.88 -23.88
C GLN A 112 -10.85 9.26 -24.10
N VAL A 113 -11.65 9.20 -23.03
CA VAL A 113 -13.06 9.60 -23.11
C VAL A 113 -13.16 11.10 -23.45
N GLU A 114 -12.36 11.93 -22.83
CA GLU A 114 -12.35 13.36 -23.13
C GLU A 114 -12.01 13.63 -24.59
N ARG A 115 -11.00 12.95 -25.11
CA ARG A 115 -10.61 13.12 -26.51
C ARG A 115 -11.73 12.69 -27.45
N GLN A 116 -12.42 11.62 -27.12
CA GLN A 116 -13.56 11.18 -27.92
C GLN A 116 -14.70 12.19 -27.90
N ASP A 117 -14.98 12.75 -26.74
CA ASP A 117 -16.03 13.76 -26.62
C ASP A 117 -15.67 15.02 -27.38
N GLU A 118 -14.43 15.45 -27.33
CA GLU A 118 -13.98 16.61 -28.11
C GLU A 118 -14.10 16.34 -29.60
N ALA A 119 -13.76 15.15 -30.05
CA ALA A 119 -13.90 14.76 -31.43
C ALA A 119 -15.36 14.77 -31.89
N ARG A 120 -16.27 14.41 -31.04
CA ARG A 120 -17.70 14.47 -31.35
C ARG A 120 -18.23 15.87 -31.45
N ASP A 121 -17.68 16.76 -30.59
CA ASP A 121 -18.12 18.16 -30.59
C ASP A 121 -17.58 18.93 -31.79
N ASP A 122 -16.56 18.44 -32.44
CA ASP A 122 -15.95 19.07 -33.59
C ASP A 122 -16.34 18.28 -34.86
N PRO A 123 -17.25 18.80 -35.68
CA PRO A 123 -17.70 18.03 -36.85
C PRO A 123 -16.61 17.83 -37.89
N ASP A 124 -15.55 18.64 -37.84
CA ASP A 124 -14.45 18.51 -38.79
C ASP A 124 -13.35 17.60 -38.28
N ALA A 125 -13.39 17.23 -37.00
CA ALA A 125 -12.42 16.28 -36.46
C ALA A 125 -12.80 14.91 -36.94
N GLY A 126 -11.88 14.15 -37.44
CA GLY A 126 -12.15 12.76 -37.79
C GLY A 126 -12.44 11.99 -36.53
N GLU A 127 -12.89 10.78 -36.68
CA GLU A 127 -13.09 9.91 -35.53
C GLU A 127 -11.77 9.54 -34.94
N THR A 128 -11.63 9.66 -33.65
CA THR A 128 -10.43 9.26 -32.99
C THR A 128 -10.70 8.02 -32.19
N GLU A 129 -9.86 7.12 -32.44
CA GLU A 129 -9.98 5.91 -31.70
C GLU A 129 -9.08 5.89 -30.60
N GLU A 130 -9.14 5.62 -29.83
CA GLU A 130 -8.16 5.65 -28.93
C GLU A 130 -7.91 5.05 -28.22
#